data_20d88b1f8425418addd2586faebe281c
#
_entry.id   20d88b1f8425418addd2586faebe281c
#
_cell.length_a   1.000
_cell.length_b   1.000
_cell.length_c   1.000
_cell.angle_alpha   90.00
_cell.angle_beta   90.00
_cell.angle_gamma   90.00
#
_symmetry.space_group_name_H-M   'P 1'
#
loop_
_entity.id
_entity.type
_entity.pdbx_description
1 polymer ?
#
loop_
_entity_poly.entity_id
_entity_poly.type
_entity_poly.pdbx_seq_one_letter_code
_entity_poly.pdbx_strand_id
1 'polypeptide(L)'
;VRIWNDTFLINALCGALAESDMASATTFLQQLEARPTADRNFDAALRAYGAAWFAMLQGDAFLAHQQLKVAVRAAAELGLPFFQVIAGIGLAQVLFDNGDERGAQAELSRALQIAGTMRNRLLDFTMFMCRAQIALRRGVEAETLELLRSGLGIGRERGLLHFPWWQPRRVALLCQKALAADIEPEYVRRLILQRRLMPERPPYQLASWPWRYRVALFGNFRLTRAAAGNGEAGKRGGRPYELLKVLIAQGGESVRLERAAEALWPHVDNDYALKSLTTTLHRLRREFAEEDALLVADGELSLNRAYFWLDTWAFEQSCDALFSALATSAQPQS
;
A
#
# COMPACT_ATOMS: atom_id res chain seq x y z
N VAL A 1 -21.73 -16.89 -25.84
CA VAL A 1 -20.70 -15.86 -25.85
C VAL A 1 -20.95 -14.78 -24.77
N ARG A 2 -22.21 -14.35 -24.50
CA ARG A 2 -22.49 -13.31 -23.47
C ARG A 2 -22.14 -13.73 -22.02
N ILE A 3 -22.22 -15.00 -21.70
CA ILE A 3 -22.05 -15.58 -20.35
C ILE A 3 -20.65 -15.36 -19.78
N TRP A 4 -19.64 -15.45 -20.62
CA TRP A 4 -18.23 -15.34 -20.20
C TRP A 4 -17.76 -13.88 -20.02
N ASN A 5 -18.42 -12.92 -20.66
CA ASN A 5 -17.98 -11.53 -20.64
C ASN A 5 -18.12 -10.87 -19.26
N ASP A 6 -19.16 -11.18 -18.48
CA ASP A 6 -19.33 -10.62 -17.14
C ASP A 6 -18.32 -11.19 -16.16
N THR A 7 -18.11 -12.52 -16.22
CA THR A 7 -17.09 -13.17 -15.39
C THR A 7 -15.68 -12.64 -15.67
N PHE A 8 -15.34 -12.39 -16.95
CA PHE A 8 -14.05 -11.78 -17.31
C PHE A 8 -13.92 -10.36 -16.78
N LEU A 9 -14.97 -9.53 -16.92
CA LEU A 9 -14.96 -8.15 -16.41
C LEU A 9 -14.85 -8.10 -14.88
N ILE A 10 -15.53 -9.00 -14.17
CA ILE A 10 -15.44 -9.09 -12.72
C ILE A 10 -14.03 -9.50 -12.28
N ASN A 11 -13.42 -10.49 -12.96
CA ASN A 11 -12.06 -10.90 -12.67
C ASN A 11 -11.07 -9.77 -12.99
N ALA A 12 -11.27 -9.03 -14.10
CA ALA A 12 -10.45 -7.87 -14.44
C ALA A 12 -10.59 -6.74 -13.40
N LEU A 13 -11.83 -6.47 -12.93
CA LEU A 13 -12.09 -5.55 -11.83
C LEU A 13 -11.36 -5.98 -10.56
N CYS A 14 -11.49 -7.23 -10.14
CA CYS A 14 -10.79 -7.74 -8.95
C CYS A 14 -9.27 -7.67 -9.10
N GLY A 15 -8.74 -7.94 -10.30
CA GLY A 15 -7.31 -7.79 -10.61
C GLY A 15 -6.84 -6.34 -10.49
N ALA A 16 -7.58 -5.39 -11.07
CA ALA A 16 -7.29 -3.96 -10.98
C ALA A 16 -7.35 -3.46 -9.52
N LEU A 17 -8.36 -3.88 -8.74
CA LEU A 17 -8.47 -3.55 -7.31
C LEU A 17 -7.32 -4.14 -6.50
N ALA A 18 -6.88 -5.35 -6.81
CA ALA A 18 -5.75 -6.00 -6.18
C ALA A 18 -4.44 -5.25 -6.40
N GLU A 19 -4.26 -4.68 -7.60
CA GLU A 19 -3.09 -3.84 -7.95
C GLU A 19 -3.28 -2.35 -7.54
N SER A 20 -4.47 -1.99 -7.02
CA SER A 20 -4.85 -0.59 -6.72
C SER A 20 -4.86 0.32 -7.96
N ASP A 21 -5.06 -0.27 -9.14
CA ASP A 21 -5.29 0.47 -10.38
C ASP A 21 -6.74 0.95 -10.42
N MET A 22 -6.98 2.09 -9.78
CA MET A 22 -8.32 2.66 -9.65
C MET A 22 -8.88 3.15 -10.99
N ALA A 23 -8.05 3.52 -11.94
CA ALA A 23 -8.48 3.96 -13.28
C ALA A 23 -9.09 2.80 -14.07
N SER A 24 -8.35 1.67 -14.15
CA SER A 24 -8.87 0.44 -14.76
C SER A 24 -10.07 -0.12 -14.00
N ALA A 25 -10.04 -0.10 -12.66
CA ALA A 25 -11.16 -0.56 -11.84
C ALA A 25 -12.44 0.24 -12.10
N THR A 26 -12.35 1.58 -12.21
CA THR A 26 -13.47 2.45 -12.57
C THR A 26 -14.04 2.07 -13.95
N THR A 27 -13.16 1.88 -14.94
CA THR A 27 -13.57 1.49 -16.29
C THR A 27 -14.33 0.15 -16.31
N PHE A 28 -13.81 -0.85 -15.60
CA PHE A 28 -14.45 -2.17 -15.55
C PHE A 28 -15.78 -2.13 -14.79
N LEU A 29 -15.86 -1.36 -13.71
CA LEU A 29 -17.09 -1.20 -12.94
C LEU A 29 -18.19 -0.53 -13.78
N GLN A 30 -17.87 0.56 -14.47
CA GLN A 30 -18.79 1.23 -15.39
C GLN A 30 -19.29 0.31 -16.51
N GLN A 31 -18.39 -0.51 -17.08
CA GLN A 31 -18.78 -1.49 -18.09
C GLN A 31 -19.72 -2.58 -17.52
N LEU A 32 -19.56 -2.96 -16.26
CA LEU A 32 -20.44 -3.89 -15.57
C LEU A 32 -21.81 -3.25 -15.30
N GLU A 33 -21.84 -1.99 -14.85
CA GLU A 33 -23.08 -1.25 -14.55
C GLU A 33 -23.91 -0.95 -15.82
N ALA A 34 -23.26 -0.67 -16.94
CA ALA A 34 -23.94 -0.46 -18.22
C ALA A 34 -24.63 -1.71 -18.79
N ARG A 35 -24.41 -2.88 -18.20
CA ARG A 35 -25.03 -4.13 -18.63
C ARG A 35 -26.30 -4.41 -17.83
N PRO A 36 -27.34 -4.96 -18.46
CA PRO A 36 -28.53 -5.39 -17.74
C PRO A 36 -28.11 -6.36 -16.63
N THR A 37 -28.77 -6.24 -15.49
CA THR A 37 -28.56 -7.14 -14.35
C THR A 37 -28.77 -8.56 -14.86
N ALA A 38 -27.73 -9.38 -14.76
CA ALA A 38 -27.83 -10.75 -15.23
C ALA A 38 -28.90 -11.48 -14.42
N ASP A 39 -29.70 -12.29 -15.08
CA ASP A 39 -30.64 -13.23 -14.43
C ASP A 39 -29.94 -14.26 -13.52
N ARG A 40 -28.65 -14.08 -13.29
CA ARG A 40 -27.79 -14.96 -12.52
C ARG A 40 -27.42 -14.34 -11.19
N ASN A 41 -27.96 -14.88 -10.13
CA ASN A 41 -27.63 -14.48 -8.76
C ASN A 41 -26.11 -14.51 -8.47
N PHE A 42 -25.36 -15.40 -9.16
CA PHE A 42 -23.91 -15.49 -9.01
C PHE A 42 -23.17 -14.23 -9.52
N ASP A 43 -23.50 -13.78 -10.73
CA ASP A 43 -22.87 -12.58 -11.30
C ASP A 43 -23.25 -11.33 -10.48
N ALA A 44 -24.48 -11.26 -9.98
CA ALA A 44 -24.93 -10.18 -9.09
C ALA A 44 -24.14 -10.17 -7.78
N ALA A 45 -23.88 -11.34 -7.19
CA ALA A 45 -23.07 -11.47 -5.97
C ALA A 45 -21.62 -11.01 -6.18
N LEU A 46 -20.99 -11.42 -7.28
CA LEU A 46 -19.63 -11.01 -7.62
C LEU A 46 -19.52 -9.53 -7.94
N ARG A 47 -20.49 -8.96 -8.67
CA ARG A 47 -20.57 -7.51 -8.94
C ARG A 47 -20.68 -6.73 -7.64
N ALA A 48 -21.55 -7.13 -6.73
CA ALA A 48 -21.70 -6.50 -5.43
C ALA A 48 -20.40 -6.54 -4.61
N TYR A 49 -19.69 -7.68 -4.63
CA TYR A 49 -18.39 -7.81 -3.98
C TYR A 49 -17.32 -6.88 -4.58
N GLY A 50 -17.22 -6.84 -5.91
CA GLY A 50 -16.29 -5.95 -6.60
C GLY A 50 -16.60 -4.47 -6.36
N ALA A 51 -17.87 -4.06 -6.44
CA ALA A 51 -18.33 -2.71 -6.14
C ALA A 51 -18.04 -2.32 -4.68
N ALA A 52 -18.23 -3.25 -3.75
CA ALA A 52 -17.91 -3.03 -2.33
C ALA A 52 -16.41 -2.81 -2.11
N TRP A 53 -15.56 -3.62 -2.75
CA TRP A 53 -14.11 -3.48 -2.63
C TRP A 53 -13.64 -2.17 -3.24
N PHE A 54 -14.18 -1.79 -4.39
CA PHE A 54 -13.93 -0.49 -5.01
C PHE A 54 -14.31 0.67 -4.07
N ALA A 55 -15.54 0.66 -3.54
CA ALA A 55 -16.04 1.66 -2.61
C ALA A 55 -15.15 1.76 -1.35
N MET A 56 -14.71 0.62 -0.81
CA MET A 56 -13.80 0.59 0.33
C MET A 56 -12.44 1.24 0.05
N LEU A 57 -11.88 1.01 -1.14
CA LEU A 57 -10.61 1.64 -1.53
C LEU A 57 -10.76 3.15 -1.79
N GLN A 58 -11.96 3.60 -2.18
CA GLN A 58 -12.33 5.01 -2.32
C GLN A 58 -12.65 5.69 -0.97
N GLY A 59 -12.78 4.92 0.12
CA GLY A 59 -13.14 5.44 1.43
C GLY A 59 -14.66 5.55 1.68
N ASP A 60 -15.50 5.06 0.76
CA ASP A 60 -16.96 5.00 0.93
C ASP A 60 -17.37 3.72 1.71
N ALA A 61 -17.23 3.80 3.02
CA ALA A 61 -17.58 2.70 3.91
C ALA A 61 -19.09 2.37 3.92
N PHE A 62 -19.95 3.35 3.64
CA PHE A 62 -21.39 3.14 3.59
C PHE A 62 -21.80 2.29 2.39
N LEU A 63 -21.35 2.66 1.19
CA LEU A 63 -21.60 1.89 -0.02
C LEU A 63 -20.96 0.50 0.08
N ALA A 64 -19.73 0.40 0.58
CA ALA A 64 -19.06 -0.88 0.80
C ALA A 64 -19.88 -1.81 1.70
N HIS A 65 -20.44 -1.29 2.80
CA HIS A 65 -21.30 -2.04 3.70
C HIS A 65 -22.57 -2.56 3.01
N GLN A 66 -23.27 -1.71 2.28
CA GLN A 66 -24.49 -2.08 1.56
C GLN A 66 -24.21 -3.20 0.54
N GLN A 67 -23.20 -3.02 -0.27
CA GLN A 67 -22.85 -4.00 -1.32
C GLN A 67 -22.36 -5.33 -0.73
N LEU A 68 -21.60 -5.32 0.38
CA LEU A 68 -21.20 -6.57 1.04
C LEU A 68 -22.37 -7.34 1.63
N LYS A 69 -23.38 -6.66 2.18
CA LYS A 69 -24.59 -7.35 2.65
C LYS A 69 -25.30 -8.08 1.52
N VAL A 70 -25.34 -7.48 0.32
CA VAL A 70 -25.89 -8.15 -0.88
C VAL A 70 -25.03 -9.36 -1.25
N ALA A 71 -23.70 -9.19 -1.31
CA ALA A 71 -22.77 -10.26 -1.67
C ALA A 71 -22.85 -11.46 -0.68
N VAL A 72 -22.84 -11.19 0.63
CA VAL A 72 -22.92 -12.23 1.67
C VAL A 72 -24.23 -13.00 1.59
N ARG A 73 -25.37 -12.30 1.43
CA ARG A 73 -26.68 -12.93 1.30
C ARG A 73 -26.73 -13.84 0.07
N ALA A 74 -26.35 -13.30 -1.10
CA ALA A 74 -26.36 -14.05 -2.34
C ALA A 74 -25.40 -15.26 -2.29
N ALA A 75 -24.23 -15.12 -1.68
CA ALA A 75 -23.30 -16.23 -1.47
C ALA A 75 -23.91 -17.37 -0.61
N ALA A 76 -24.69 -17.01 0.41
CA ALA A 76 -25.39 -17.97 1.25
C ALA A 76 -26.53 -18.68 0.51
N GLU A 77 -27.36 -17.94 -0.21
CA GLU A 77 -28.47 -18.49 -1.00
C GLU A 77 -27.98 -19.43 -2.12
N LEU A 78 -26.82 -19.13 -2.70
CA LEU A 78 -26.20 -19.96 -3.75
C LEU A 78 -25.41 -21.16 -3.21
N GLY A 79 -25.19 -21.24 -1.91
CA GLY A 79 -24.39 -22.31 -1.31
C GLY A 79 -22.93 -22.28 -1.72
N LEU A 80 -22.32 -21.09 -1.81
CA LEU A 80 -20.93 -20.87 -2.25
C LEU A 80 -20.00 -20.61 -1.05
N PRO A 81 -19.51 -21.65 -0.34
CA PRO A 81 -18.82 -21.46 0.94
C PRO A 81 -17.54 -20.63 0.82
N PHE A 82 -16.76 -20.79 -0.24
CA PHE A 82 -15.56 -19.97 -0.45
C PHE A 82 -15.92 -18.48 -0.56
N PHE A 83 -16.96 -18.17 -1.33
CA PHE A 83 -17.39 -16.80 -1.53
C PHE A 83 -18.05 -16.21 -0.28
N GLN A 84 -18.77 -17.02 0.50
CA GLN A 84 -19.29 -16.62 1.81
C GLN A 84 -18.15 -16.16 2.75
N VAL A 85 -17.04 -16.89 2.77
CA VAL A 85 -15.89 -16.53 3.61
C VAL A 85 -15.27 -15.21 3.18
N ILE A 86 -14.95 -15.04 1.89
CA ILE A 86 -14.27 -13.81 1.43
C ILE A 86 -15.18 -12.57 1.55
N ALA A 87 -16.46 -12.69 1.24
CA ALA A 87 -17.42 -11.60 1.41
C ALA A 87 -17.67 -11.29 2.91
N GLY A 88 -17.77 -12.32 3.75
CA GLY A 88 -17.90 -12.19 5.20
C GLY A 88 -16.70 -11.51 5.85
N ILE A 89 -15.47 -11.81 5.40
CA ILE A 89 -14.25 -11.11 5.83
C ILE A 89 -14.33 -9.62 5.48
N GLY A 90 -14.73 -9.28 4.25
CA GLY A 90 -14.92 -7.89 3.83
C GLY A 90 -15.95 -7.19 4.71
N LEU A 91 -17.11 -7.84 4.93
CA LEU A 91 -18.16 -7.28 5.78
C LEU A 91 -17.71 -7.07 7.23
N ALA A 92 -16.96 -8.01 7.79
CA ALA A 92 -16.42 -7.87 9.14
C ALA A 92 -15.48 -6.67 9.27
N GLN A 93 -14.62 -6.44 8.28
CA GLN A 93 -13.74 -5.28 8.29
C GLN A 93 -14.51 -3.96 8.18
N VAL A 94 -15.53 -3.89 7.30
CA VAL A 94 -16.34 -2.68 7.15
C VAL A 94 -17.19 -2.41 8.41
N LEU A 95 -17.75 -3.43 9.02
CA LEU A 95 -18.47 -3.30 10.30
C LEU A 95 -17.55 -2.76 11.40
N PHE A 96 -16.33 -3.31 11.49
CA PHE A 96 -15.34 -2.83 12.45
C PHE A 96 -14.96 -1.37 12.19
N ASP A 97 -14.78 -0.98 10.93
CA ASP A 97 -14.46 0.39 10.53
C ASP A 97 -15.57 1.38 10.90
N ASN A 98 -16.82 0.92 10.87
CA ASN A 98 -18.01 1.69 11.26
C ASN A 98 -18.29 1.66 12.78
N GLY A 99 -17.43 1.02 13.60
CA GLY A 99 -17.59 0.94 15.06
C GLY A 99 -18.49 -0.17 15.55
N ASP A 100 -19.04 -1.02 14.66
CA ASP A 100 -19.82 -2.21 15.03
C ASP A 100 -18.90 -3.42 15.28
N GLU A 101 -18.19 -3.39 16.41
CA GLU A 101 -17.29 -4.48 16.79
C GLU A 101 -18.03 -5.80 17.02
N ARG A 102 -19.26 -5.75 17.53
CA ARG A 102 -20.05 -6.97 17.78
C ARG A 102 -20.45 -7.65 16.47
N GLY A 103 -20.94 -6.87 15.51
CA GLY A 103 -21.25 -7.35 14.17
C GLY A 103 -20.02 -7.90 13.46
N ALA A 104 -18.90 -7.19 13.54
CA ALA A 104 -17.62 -7.64 12.97
C ALA A 104 -17.18 -8.99 13.53
N GLN A 105 -17.25 -9.18 14.86
CA GLN A 105 -16.89 -10.43 15.52
C GLN A 105 -17.82 -11.57 15.12
N ALA A 106 -19.13 -11.31 15.00
CA ALA A 106 -20.12 -12.31 14.58
C ALA A 106 -19.85 -12.79 13.15
N GLU A 107 -19.55 -11.86 12.21
CA GLU A 107 -19.23 -12.23 10.81
C GLU A 107 -17.90 -12.98 10.72
N LEU A 108 -16.86 -12.57 11.47
CA LEU A 108 -15.59 -13.31 11.53
C LEU A 108 -15.78 -14.72 12.05
N SER A 109 -16.59 -14.91 13.11
CA SER A 109 -16.86 -16.23 13.68
C SER A 109 -17.57 -17.13 12.69
N ARG A 110 -18.55 -16.59 11.94
CA ARG A 110 -19.24 -17.31 10.87
C ARG A 110 -18.27 -17.70 9.73
N ALA A 111 -17.45 -16.75 9.28
CA ALA A 111 -16.47 -17.00 8.23
C ALA A 111 -15.43 -18.07 8.65
N LEU A 112 -14.96 -18.03 9.90
CA LEU A 112 -14.06 -19.04 10.48
C LEU A 112 -14.68 -20.43 10.49
N GLN A 113 -15.95 -20.54 10.92
CA GLN A 113 -16.66 -21.81 10.95
C GLN A 113 -16.76 -22.44 9.56
N ILE A 114 -17.11 -21.64 8.54
CA ILE A 114 -17.19 -22.11 7.15
C ILE A 114 -15.78 -22.46 6.62
N ALA A 115 -14.79 -21.60 6.81
CA ALA A 115 -13.42 -21.82 6.34
C ALA A 115 -12.81 -23.10 6.92
N GLY A 116 -13.09 -23.41 8.18
CA GLY A 116 -12.62 -24.62 8.87
C GLY A 116 -13.03 -25.93 8.19
N THR A 117 -14.12 -25.93 7.43
CA THR A 117 -14.56 -27.11 6.68
C THR A 117 -13.81 -27.30 5.36
N MET A 118 -13.11 -26.27 4.86
CA MET A 118 -12.59 -26.24 3.50
C MET A 118 -11.11 -26.62 3.37
N ARG A 119 -10.35 -26.64 4.44
CA ARG A 119 -8.89 -26.88 4.45
C ARG A 119 -8.14 -26.05 3.39
N ASN A 120 -8.50 -24.79 3.24
CA ASN A 120 -7.97 -23.88 2.21
C ASN A 120 -6.97 -22.90 2.80
N ARG A 121 -5.69 -23.07 2.48
CA ARG A 121 -4.59 -22.27 3.03
C ARG A 121 -4.65 -20.78 2.62
N LEU A 122 -5.26 -20.45 1.48
CA LEU A 122 -5.50 -19.05 1.11
C LEU A 122 -6.53 -18.42 2.04
N LEU A 123 -7.59 -19.12 2.39
CA LEU A 123 -8.58 -18.64 3.35
C LEU A 123 -7.99 -18.50 4.75
N ASP A 124 -7.16 -19.47 5.20
CA ASP A 124 -6.45 -19.37 6.47
C ASP A 124 -5.58 -18.11 6.51
N PHE A 125 -4.77 -17.90 5.47
CA PHE A 125 -3.93 -16.70 5.31
C PHE A 125 -4.76 -15.43 5.37
N THR A 126 -5.81 -15.34 4.55
CA THR A 126 -6.72 -14.19 4.52
C THR A 126 -7.31 -13.88 5.88
N MET A 127 -7.77 -14.93 6.58
CA MET A 127 -8.39 -14.81 7.89
C MET A 127 -7.41 -14.31 8.95
N PHE A 128 -6.18 -14.86 8.99
CA PHE A 128 -5.15 -14.38 9.90
C PHE A 128 -4.78 -12.93 9.64
N MET A 129 -4.61 -12.54 8.37
CA MET A 129 -4.28 -11.16 8.01
C MET A 129 -5.41 -10.18 8.34
N CYS A 130 -6.69 -10.55 8.13
CA CYS A 130 -7.83 -9.75 8.51
C CYS A 130 -7.91 -9.57 10.04
N ARG A 131 -7.78 -10.63 10.80
CA ARG A 131 -7.79 -10.57 12.27
C ARG A 131 -6.62 -9.74 12.81
N ALA A 132 -5.43 -9.88 12.21
CA ALA A 132 -4.27 -9.06 12.56
C ALA A 132 -4.52 -7.56 12.33
N GLN A 133 -5.23 -7.20 11.24
CA GLN A 133 -5.62 -5.80 10.99
C GLN A 133 -6.55 -5.27 12.08
N ILE A 134 -7.54 -6.05 12.49
CA ILE A 134 -8.49 -5.67 13.55
C ILE A 134 -7.77 -5.55 14.89
N ALA A 135 -6.94 -6.55 15.26
CA ALA A 135 -6.17 -6.53 16.50
C ALA A 135 -5.21 -5.33 16.57
N LEU A 136 -4.54 -4.99 15.45
CA LEU A 136 -3.67 -3.83 15.36
C LEU A 136 -4.44 -2.52 15.62
N ARG A 137 -5.63 -2.37 15.06
CA ARG A 137 -6.47 -1.18 15.26
C ARG A 137 -7.05 -1.08 16.67
N ARG A 138 -7.27 -2.22 17.32
CA ARG A 138 -7.65 -2.28 18.76
C ARG A 138 -6.47 -2.00 19.70
N GLY A 139 -5.24 -1.91 19.17
CA GLY A 139 -4.04 -1.73 19.97
C GLY A 139 -3.59 -2.97 20.75
N VAL A 140 -4.09 -4.17 20.39
CA VAL A 140 -3.73 -5.44 21.05
C VAL A 140 -2.47 -6.01 20.39
N GLU A 141 -1.30 -5.55 20.83
CA GLU A 141 0.00 -5.87 20.21
C GLU A 141 0.30 -7.38 20.21
N ALA A 142 0.13 -8.05 21.36
CA ALA A 142 0.44 -9.47 21.49
C ALA A 142 -0.39 -10.34 20.52
N GLU A 143 -1.70 -10.10 20.43
CA GLU A 143 -2.58 -10.79 19.49
C GLU A 143 -2.19 -10.49 18.04
N THR A 144 -1.87 -9.23 17.73
CA THR A 144 -1.42 -8.83 16.39
C THR A 144 -0.19 -9.63 15.96
N LEU A 145 0.83 -9.72 16.80
CA LEU A 145 2.07 -10.42 16.48
C LEU A 145 1.86 -11.95 16.35
N GLU A 146 1.02 -12.55 17.17
CA GLU A 146 0.67 -13.98 17.07
C GLU A 146 -0.03 -14.29 15.74
N LEU A 147 -1.03 -13.48 15.38
CA LEU A 147 -1.75 -13.62 14.12
C LEU A 147 -0.84 -13.40 12.91
N LEU A 148 0.09 -12.44 12.99
CA LEU A 148 1.10 -12.22 11.95
C LEU A 148 2.04 -13.41 11.79
N ARG A 149 2.54 -14.02 12.88
CA ARG A 149 3.38 -15.23 12.78
C ARG A 149 2.64 -16.35 12.05
N SER A 150 1.39 -16.58 12.43
CA SER A 150 0.56 -17.62 11.82
C SER A 150 0.27 -17.33 10.33
N GLY A 151 -0.18 -16.11 10.01
CA GLY A 151 -0.55 -15.73 8.66
C GLY A 151 0.66 -15.66 7.73
N LEU A 152 1.71 -14.92 8.11
CA LEU A 152 2.90 -14.74 7.26
C LEU A 152 3.69 -16.04 7.09
N GLY A 153 3.69 -16.94 8.09
CA GLY A 153 4.22 -18.29 7.95
C GLY A 153 3.54 -19.07 6.83
N ILE A 154 2.19 -19.05 6.77
CA ILE A 154 1.42 -19.64 5.67
C ILE A 154 1.76 -18.95 4.35
N GLY A 155 1.81 -17.63 4.34
CA GLY A 155 2.15 -16.85 3.16
C GLY A 155 3.51 -17.24 2.57
N ARG A 156 4.54 -17.38 3.43
CA ARG A 156 5.87 -17.84 3.05
C ARG A 156 5.86 -19.27 2.50
N GLU A 157 5.23 -20.21 3.20
CA GLU A 157 5.17 -21.62 2.81
C GLU A 157 4.49 -21.84 1.47
N ARG A 158 3.46 -21.07 1.16
CA ARG A 158 2.64 -21.18 -0.05
C ARG A 158 3.00 -20.17 -1.14
N GLY A 159 3.95 -19.28 -0.88
CA GLY A 159 4.33 -18.24 -1.84
C GLY A 159 3.21 -17.23 -2.11
N LEU A 160 2.29 -17.01 -1.16
CA LEU A 160 1.15 -16.12 -1.33
C LEU A 160 1.60 -14.66 -1.25
N LEU A 161 1.30 -13.88 -2.25
CA LEU A 161 1.64 -12.45 -2.32
C LEU A 161 0.40 -11.55 -2.36
N HIS A 162 -0.77 -12.14 -2.22
CA HIS A 162 -2.05 -11.47 -2.27
C HIS A 162 -3.12 -12.31 -1.58
N PHE A 163 -4.19 -11.68 -1.13
CA PHE A 163 -5.40 -12.33 -0.61
C PHE A 163 -6.65 -11.52 -0.97
N PRO A 164 -7.85 -12.13 -0.98
CA PRO A 164 -9.12 -11.43 -1.20
C PRO A 164 -9.32 -10.25 -0.25
N TRP A 165 -9.92 -9.17 -0.73
CA TRP A 165 -10.14 -7.94 0.05
C TRP A 165 -8.84 -7.21 0.42
N TRP A 166 -7.90 -7.17 -0.52
CA TRP A 166 -6.60 -6.53 -0.35
C TRP A 166 -6.73 -5.03 -0.12
N GLN A 167 -6.04 -4.51 0.90
CA GLN A 167 -5.97 -3.09 1.22
C GLN A 167 -4.50 -2.71 1.44
N PRO A 168 -3.81 -2.17 0.41
CA PRO A 168 -2.36 -2.01 0.43
C PRO A 168 -1.83 -1.23 1.63
N ARG A 169 -2.48 -0.12 2.00
CA ARG A 169 -2.06 0.71 3.15
C ARG A 169 -2.11 -0.07 4.47
N ARG A 170 -3.16 -0.87 4.67
CA ARG A 170 -3.32 -1.70 5.89
C ARG A 170 -2.31 -2.84 5.92
N VAL A 171 -2.10 -3.49 4.79
CA VAL A 171 -1.10 -4.56 4.68
C VAL A 171 0.30 -4.01 4.90
N ALA A 172 0.60 -2.81 4.41
CA ALA A 172 1.87 -2.14 4.66
C ALA A 172 2.13 -1.92 6.17
N LEU A 173 1.11 -1.52 6.94
CA LEU A 173 1.22 -1.40 8.41
C LEU A 173 1.48 -2.74 9.08
N LEU A 174 0.84 -3.82 8.63
CA LEU A 174 1.11 -5.17 9.13
C LEU A 174 2.54 -5.61 8.80
N CYS A 175 3.01 -5.34 7.59
CA CYS A 175 4.39 -5.61 7.19
C CYS A 175 5.39 -4.81 8.04
N GLN A 176 5.10 -3.55 8.35
CA GLN A 176 5.91 -2.73 9.25
C GLN A 176 6.02 -3.36 10.65
N LYS A 177 4.89 -3.78 11.22
CA LYS A 177 4.85 -4.48 12.52
C LYS A 177 5.61 -5.80 12.49
N ALA A 178 5.43 -6.59 11.43
CA ALA A 178 6.11 -7.86 11.25
C ALA A 178 7.63 -7.67 11.18
N LEU A 179 8.14 -6.71 10.39
CA LEU A 179 9.57 -6.41 10.30
C LEU A 179 10.14 -5.89 11.63
N ALA A 180 9.38 -5.08 12.37
CA ALA A 180 9.81 -4.60 13.69
C ALA A 180 9.94 -5.72 14.72
N ALA A 181 9.14 -6.79 14.58
CA ALA A 181 9.15 -7.96 15.45
C ALA A 181 9.94 -9.16 14.88
N ASP A 182 10.71 -8.95 13.81
CA ASP A 182 11.50 -9.98 13.10
C ASP A 182 10.68 -11.22 12.68
N ILE A 183 9.42 -10.99 12.26
CA ILE A 183 8.50 -12.05 11.79
C ILE A 183 8.66 -12.21 10.28
N GLU A 184 9.12 -13.38 9.83
CA GLU A 184 9.29 -13.76 8.42
C GLU A 184 9.94 -12.66 7.55
N PRO A 185 11.09 -12.06 7.98
CA PRO A 185 11.59 -10.81 7.42
C PRO A 185 11.88 -10.89 5.91
N GLU A 186 12.42 -12.00 5.41
CA GLU A 186 12.73 -12.15 3.98
C GLU A 186 11.46 -12.22 3.12
N TYR A 187 10.44 -12.94 3.60
CA TYR A 187 9.16 -13.02 2.92
C TYR A 187 8.45 -11.66 2.94
N VAL A 188 8.46 -10.97 4.07
CA VAL A 188 7.82 -9.65 4.22
C VAL A 188 8.50 -8.61 3.34
N ARG A 189 9.85 -8.57 3.28
CA ARG A 189 10.57 -7.68 2.35
C ARG A 189 10.21 -7.96 0.89
N ARG A 190 10.14 -9.23 0.50
CA ARG A 190 9.69 -9.61 -0.85
C ARG A 190 8.26 -9.15 -1.13
N LEU A 191 7.34 -9.34 -0.17
CA LEU A 191 5.95 -8.90 -0.28
C LEU A 191 5.87 -7.38 -0.47
N ILE A 192 6.58 -6.58 0.34
CA ILE A 192 6.65 -5.13 0.23
C ILE A 192 7.13 -4.70 -1.15
N LEU A 193 8.25 -5.27 -1.62
CA LEU A 193 8.85 -4.87 -2.89
C LEU A 193 7.98 -5.25 -4.09
N GLN A 194 7.43 -6.46 -4.11
CA GLN A 194 6.63 -6.95 -5.22
C GLN A 194 5.26 -6.28 -5.30
N ARG A 195 4.67 -5.95 -4.15
CA ARG A 195 3.35 -5.30 -4.08
C ARG A 195 3.45 -3.78 -3.91
N ARG A 196 4.65 -3.20 -3.98
CA ARG A 196 4.92 -1.76 -3.83
C ARG A 196 4.24 -1.17 -2.59
N LEU A 197 4.30 -1.91 -1.47
CA LEU A 197 3.61 -1.51 -0.24
C LEU A 197 4.33 -0.36 0.43
N MET A 198 3.57 0.66 0.84
CA MET A 198 4.05 1.76 1.66
C MET A 198 2.92 2.18 2.61
N PRO A 199 3.18 2.29 3.92
CA PRO A 199 2.23 2.87 4.86
C PRO A 199 2.09 4.37 4.61
N GLU A 200 1.01 4.96 5.07
CA GLU A 200 0.75 6.40 4.90
C GLU A 200 1.89 7.26 5.47
N ARG A 201 2.43 6.85 6.61
CA ARG A 201 3.66 7.42 7.18
C ARG A 201 4.83 6.48 6.91
N PRO A 202 5.77 6.86 6.03
CA PRO A 202 6.91 6.02 5.71
C PRO A 202 7.72 5.66 6.97
N PRO A 203 8.11 4.38 7.16
CA PRO A 203 8.72 3.91 8.40
C PRO A 203 10.24 4.16 8.40
N TYR A 204 10.66 5.43 8.35
CA TYR A 204 12.08 5.80 8.28
C TYR A 204 12.92 5.28 9.44
N GLN A 205 12.29 5.04 10.62
CA GLN A 205 12.94 4.49 11.81
C GLN A 205 13.23 2.99 11.69
N LEU A 206 12.60 2.30 10.73
CA LEU A 206 12.73 0.86 10.60
C LEU A 206 13.87 0.51 9.62
N ALA A 207 15.05 0.21 10.14
CA ALA A 207 16.22 -0.12 9.35
C ALA A 207 16.01 -1.33 8.43
N SER A 208 15.15 -2.29 8.85
CA SER A 208 14.82 -3.52 8.11
C SER A 208 13.85 -3.31 6.95
N TRP A 209 13.23 -2.11 6.81
CA TRP A 209 12.36 -1.80 5.68
C TRP A 209 13.14 -1.81 4.36
N PRO A 210 12.64 -2.43 3.30
CA PRO A 210 13.39 -2.61 2.05
C PRO A 210 13.36 -1.37 1.15
N TRP A 211 13.99 -0.29 1.59
CA TRP A 211 14.12 0.94 0.80
C TRP A 211 14.87 0.68 -0.49
N ARG A 212 14.35 1.14 -1.61
CA ARG A 212 15.02 1.00 -2.91
C ARG A 212 16.26 1.86 -3.03
N TYR A 213 16.19 3.08 -2.47
CA TYR A 213 17.28 4.05 -2.45
C TYR A 213 17.49 4.56 -1.04
N ARG A 214 18.72 4.48 -0.56
CA ARG A 214 19.14 5.09 0.71
C ARG A 214 20.15 6.18 0.44
N VAL A 215 19.89 7.39 0.95
CA VAL A 215 20.77 8.55 0.85
C VAL A 215 21.20 8.92 2.26
N ALA A 216 22.52 8.86 2.50
CA ALA A 216 23.14 9.39 3.70
C ALA A 216 23.72 10.79 3.37
N LEU A 217 23.41 11.75 4.22
CA LEU A 217 23.78 13.17 4.11
C LEU A 217 24.60 13.62 5.30
N PHE A 218 24.36 13.01 6.49
CA PHE A 218 25.20 13.26 7.67
C PHE A 218 26.60 12.71 7.43
N GLY A 219 27.52 13.60 7.07
CA GLY A 219 28.88 13.30 6.63
C GLY A 219 29.04 13.36 5.11
N ASN A 220 29.57 12.32 4.50
CA ASN A 220 29.73 12.28 3.06
C ASN A 220 28.44 11.82 2.35
N PHE A 221 28.06 12.53 1.27
CA PHE A 221 26.96 12.13 0.43
C PHE A 221 27.16 10.69 -0.09
N ARG A 222 26.24 9.78 0.23
CA ARG A 222 26.27 8.40 -0.22
C ARG A 222 24.87 7.97 -0.66
N LEU A 223 24.76 7.49 -1.90
CA LEU A 223 23.54 6.88 -2.43
C LEU A 223 23.76 5.38 -2.60
N THR A 224 22.96 4.54 -1.94
CA THR A 224 22.95 3.09 -2.10
C THR A 224 21.63 2.61 -2.68
N ARG A 225 21.66 1.51 -3.45
CA ARG A 225 20.48 0.85 -4.05
C ARG A 225 20.32 -0.53 -3.47
N ALA A 226 19.08 -0.93 -3.11
CA ALA A 226 18.80 -2.26 -2.56
C ALA A 226 19.14 -3.41 -3.53
N ALA A 227 18.98 -3.20 -4.84
CA ALA A 227 19.22 -4.22 -5.85
C ALA A 227 20.69 -4.43 -6.22
N ALA A 228 21.59 -3.55 -5.79
CA ALA A 228 23.01 -3.59 -6.24
C ALA A 228 23.93 -4.41 -5.34
N GLY A 229 23.39 -5.17 -4.36
CA GLY A 229 24.25 -5.75 -3.32
C GLY A 229 25.01 -4.65 -2.57
N ASN A 230 25.86 -4.99 -1.62
CA ASN A 230 26.68 -4.01 -0.88
C ASN A 230 27.76 -3.30 -1.73
N GLY A 231 27.63 -3.27 -3.05
CA GLY A 231 28.48 -2.53 -3.97
C GLY A 231 28.18 -1.03 -3.84
N GLU A 232 29.15 -0.26 -3.35
CA GLU A 232 29.18 1.19 -3.52
C GLU A 232 28.87 1.52 -4.98
N ALA A 233 27.79 2.24 -5.21
CA ALA A 233 27.53 2.81 -6.51
C ALA A 233 28.75 3.66 -6.88
N GLY A 234 29.54 3.20 -7.87
CA GLY A 234 30.79 3.82 -8.29
C GLY A 234 30.70 5.34 -8.42
N LYS A 235 31.83 6.03 -8.48
CA LYS A 235 31.94 7.50 -8.56
C LYS A 235 30.83 8.09 -9.44
N ARG A 236 29.69 8.38 -8.82
CA ARG A 236 28.54 9.00 -9.47
C ARG A 236 28.74 10.50 -9.37
N GLY A 237 29.10 11.09 -10.48
CA GLY A 237 29.30 12.52 -10.59
C GLY A 237 28.50 13.09 -11.77
N GLY A 238 28.53 14.40 -11.90
CA GLY A 238 27.90 15.12 -12.98
C GLY A 238 26.53 15.71 -12.61
N ARG A 239 26.01 16.50 -13.54
CA ARG A 239 24.78 17.30 -13.35
C ARG A 239 23.56 16.53 -12.83
N PRO A 240 23.28 15.26 -13.19
CA PRO A 240 22.17 14.51 -12.61
C PRO A 240 22.28 14.35 -11.09
N TYR A 241 23.48 14.05 -10.58
CA TYR A 241 23.68 13.91 -9.13
C TYR A 241 23.74 15.26 -8.40
N GLU A 242 24.18 16.31 -9.08
CA GLU A 242 24.06 17.68 -8.55
C GLU A 242 22.58 18.07 -8.41
N LEU A 243 21.74 17.75 -9.41
CA LEU A 243 20.30 17.94 -9.31
C LEU A 243 19.69 17.18 -8.11
N LEU A 244 20.07 15.92 -7.92
CA LEU A 244 19.61 15.15 -6.75
C LEU A 244 20.01 15.82 -5.44
N LYS A 245 21.24 16.32 -5.33
CA LYS A 245 21.71 17.02 -4.13
C LYS A 245 20.97 18.34 -3.91
N VAL A 246 20.74 19.12 -4.97
CA VAL A 246 19.97 20.38 -4.91
C VAL A 246 18.54 20.08 -4.44
N LEU A 247 17.90 19.07 -5.02
CA LEU A 247 16.56 18.66 -4.63
C LEU A 247 16.50 18.29 -3.14
N ILE A 248 17.42 17.46 -2.66
CA ILE A 248 17.49 17.07 -1.25
C ILE A 248 17.78 18.26 -0.33
N ALA A 249 18.70 19.14 -0.72
CA ALA A 249 19.05 20.34 0.05
C ALA A 249 17.86 21.32 0.19
N GLN A 250 16.88 21.23 -0.70
CA GLN A 250 15.64 22.00 -0.67
C GLN A 250 14.47 21.23 -0.04
N GLY A 251 14.75 20.15 0.70
CA GLY A 251 13.77 19.35 1.42
C GLY A 251 13.32 18.07 0.71
N GLY A 252 13.63 17.93 -0.57
CA GLY A 252 13.29 16.74 -1.37
C GLY A 252 11.83 16.66 -1.84
N GLU A 253 11.00 17.64 -1.52
CA GLU A 253 9.58 17.69 -1.86
C GLU A 253 9.18 19.09 -2.32
N SER A 254 8.27 19.14 -3.30
CA SER A 254 7.67 20.37 -3.84
C SER A 254 8.68 21.46 -4.20
N VAL A 255 9.79 21.04 -4.79
CA VAL A 255 10.84 21.97 -5.24
C VAL A 255 10.47 22.51 -6.60
N ARG A 256 10.26 23.83 -6.70
CA ARG A 256 9.97 24.48 -7.99
C ARG A 256 11.09 24.26 -9.00
N LEU A 257 10.71 23.92 -10.23
CA LEU A 257 11.68 23.66 -11.31
C LEU A 257 12.60 24.86 -11.56
N GLU A 258 12.06 26.09 -11.50
CA GLU A 258 12.83 27.32 -11.66
C GLU A 258 13.92 27.44 -10.58
N ARG A 259 13.56 27.14 -9.32
CA ARG A 259 14.49 27.20 -8.19
C ARG A 259 15.60 26.16 -8.29
N ALA A 260 15.24 24.95 -8.76
CA ALA A 260 16.24 23.91 -9.02
C ALA A 260 17.16 24.28 -10.19
N ALA A 261 16.61 24.90 -11.24
CA ALA A 261 17.38 25.39 -12.39
C ALA A 261 18.33 26.50 -12.00
N GLU A 262 17.88 27.51 -11.27
CA GLU A 262 18.69 28.61 -10.76
C GLU A 262 19.87 28.13 -9.89
N ALA A 263 19.60 27.16 -8.99
CA ALA A 263 20.64 26.57 -8.14
C ALA A 263 21.75 25.85 -8.93
N LEU A 264 21.41 25.25 -10.07
CA LEU A 264 22.35 24.50 -10.92
C LEU A 264 23.04 25.39 -11.95
N TRP A 265 22.38 26.46 -12.41
CA TRP A 265 22.87 27.39 -13.45
C TRP A 265 22.61 28.85 -13.06
N PRO A 266 23.26 29.38 -12.00
CA PRO A 266 22.94 30.71 -11.43
C PRO A 266 23.25 31.87 -12.33
N HIS A 267 24.03 31.68 -13.41
CA HIS A 267 24.48 32.75 -14.33
C HIS A 267 23.93 32.57 -15.75
N VAL A 268 22.92 31.77 -15.94
CA VAL A 268 22.36 31.43 -17.24
C VAL A 268 20.94 31.96 -17.35
N ASP A 269 20.54 32.35 -18.56
CA ASP A 269 19.15 32.72 -18.83
C ASP A 269 18.17 31.65 -18.40
N ASN A 270 17.00 32.05 -17.84
CA ASN A 270 16.04 31.18 -17.22
C ASN A 270 15.49 30.12 -18.19
N ASP A 271 15.22 30.50 -19.45
CA ASP A 271 14.68 29.56 -20.46
C ASP A 271 15.70 28.49 -20.82
N TYR A 272 16.97 28.87 -20.91
CA TYR A 272 18.06 27.94 -21.17
C TYR A 272 18.30 27.02 -19.94
N ALA A 273 18.24 27.57 -18.73
CA ALA A 273 18.40 26.83 -17.50
C ALA A 273 17.30 25.75 -17.35
N LEU A 274 16.04 26.09 -17.63
CA LEU A 274 14.91 25.16 -17.60
C LEU A 274 15.02 24.02 -18.65
N LYS A 275 15.47 24.35 -19.88
CA LYS A 275 15.76 23.34 -20.92
C LYS A 275 16.86 22.38 -20.48
N SER A 276 17.92 22.93 -19.87
CA SER A 276 19.04 22.14 -19.34
C SER A 276 18.62 21.28 -18.17
N LEU A 277 17.73 21.78 -17.29
CA LEU A 277 17.12 21.03 -16.20
C LEU A 277 16.29 19.84 -16.71
N THR A 278 15.45 20.05 -17.72
CA THR A 278 14.63 18.97 -18.32
C THR A 278 15.51 17.83 -18.84
N THR A 279 16.60 18.16 -19.53
CA THR A 279 17.57 17.16 -20.01
C THR A 279 18.26 16.43 -18.85
N THR A 280 18.63 17.18 -17.81
CA THR A 280 19.30 16.64 -16.62
C THR A 280 18.36 15.76 -15.82
N LEU A 281 17.10 16.15 -15.67
CA LEU A 281 16.06 15.37 -15.02
C LEU A 281 15.79 14.04 -15.77
N HIS A 282 15.71 14.08 -17.11
CA HIS A 282 15.57 12.87 -17.89
C HIS A 282 16.77 11.91 -17.69
N ARG A 283 18.00 12.43 -17.62
CA ARG A 283 19.19 11.62 -17.32
C ARG A 283 19.14 11.08 -15.89
N LEU A 284 18.70 11.86 -14.89
CA LEU A 284 18.57 11.41 -13.52
C LEU A 284 17.50 10.31 -13.39
N ARG A 285 16.36 10.43 -14.07
CA ARG A 285 15.33 9.38 -14.11
C ARG A 285 15.86 8.06 -14.64
N ARG A 286 16.72 8.08 -15.65
CA ARG A 286 17.34 6.86 -16.18
C ARG A 286 18.29 6.17 -15.20
N GLU A 287 18.76 6.89 -14.19
CA GLU A 287 19.57 6.34 -13.11
C GLU A 287 18.71 5.53 -12.11
N PHE A 288 17.42 5.76 -12.04
CA PHE A 288 16.51 5.03 -11.18
C PHE A 288 15.77 3.96 -11.97
N ALA A 289 15.47 2.83 -11.31
CA ALA A 289 14.74 1.73 -11.95
C ALA A 289 13.24 1.99 -12.04
N GLU A 290 12.74 2.86 -11.17
CA GLU A 290 11.33 3.25 -11.09
C GLU A 290 11.11 4.59 -11.80
N GLU A 291 10.16 4.61 -12.74
CA GLU A 291 9.82 5.82 -13.50
C GLU A 291 9.27 6.94 -12.60
N ASP A 292 8.56 6.56 -11.53
CA ASP A 292 7.95 7.43 -10.55
C ASP A 292 8.84 7.70 -9.31
N ALA A 293 10.14 7.35 -9.37
CA ALA A 293 11.09 7.73 -8.32
C ALA A 293 11.22 9.24 -8.15
N LEU A 294 11.01 9.98 -9.24
CA LEU A 294 11.00 11.45 -9.29
C LEU A 294 9.64 11.91 -9.82
N LEU A 295 8.87 12.54 -8.95
CA LEU A 295 7.55 13.07 -9.27
C LEU A 295 7.67 14.49 -9.80
N VAL A 296 6.96 14.79 -10.89
CA VAL A 296 6.82 16.15 -11.43
C VAL A 296 5.34 16.44 -11.58
N ALA A 297 4.86 17.41 -10.85
CA ALA A 297 3.49 17.89 -10.91
C ALA A 297 3.47 19.40 -10.69
N ASP A 298 2.63 20.12 -11.43
CA ASP A 298 2.37 21.55 -11.26
C ASP A 298 3.64 22.43 -11.22
N GLY A 299 4.67 22.06 -12.00
CA GLY A 299 5.95 22.78 -12.03
C GLY A 299 6.87 22.52 -10.84
N GLU A 300 6.54 21.52 -10.02
CA GLU A 300 7.33 21.10 -8.86
C GLU A 300 7.93 19.72 -9.07
N LEU A 301 9.11 19.51 -8.50
CA LEU A 301 9.87 18.26 -8.50
C LEU A 301 9.98 17.72 -7.09
N SER A 302 9.67 16.44 -6.91
CA SER A 302 9.75 15.76 -5.61
C SER A 302 10.42 14.40 -5.72
N LEU A 303 11.12 13.99 -4.68
CA LEU A 303 11.48 12.59 -4.46
C LEU A 303 10.26 11.81 -3.99
N ASN A 304 10.03 10.65 -4.57
CA ASN A 304 8.95 9.79 -4.12
C ASN A 304 9.33 9.10 -2.78
N ARG A 305 8.68 9.50 -1.70
CA ARG A 305 8.92 8.96 -0.35
C ARG A 305 8.75 7.44 -0.25
N ALA A 306 8.04 6.83 -1.17
CA ALA A 306 7.88 5.39 -1.21
C ALA A 306 9.18 4.63 -1.56
N TYR A 307 10.11 5.28 -2.24
CA TYR A 307 11.34 4.64 -2.71
C TYR A 307 12.60 5.13 -2.00
N PHE A 308 12.56 6.36 -1.47
CA PHE A 308 13.73 6.98 -0.85
C PHE A 308 13.70 6.97 0.66
N TRP A 309 14.81 6.57 1.24
CA TRP A 309 15.15 6.84 2.63
C TRP A 309 16.27 7.87 2.68
N LEU A 310 16.03 8.97 3.39
CA LEU A 310 17.03 9.97 3.69
C LEU A 310 17.26 9.98 5.22
N ASP A 311 18.51 10.06 5.64
CA ASP A 311 18.85 10.19 7.07
C ASP A 311 18.30 11.48 7.69
N THR A 312 18.16 12.56 6.89
CA THR A 312 17.48 13.79 7.32
C THR A 312 16.00 13.58 7.60
N TRP A 313 15.26 12.91 6.72
CA TRP A 313 13.84 12.61 6.95
C TRP A 313 13.63 11.67 8.14
N ALA A 314 14.55 10.70 8.32
CA ALA A 314 14.52 9.83 9.48
C ALA A 314 14.76 10.61 10.78
N PHE A 315 15.69 11.56 10.76
CA PHE A 315 15.96 12.45 11.88
C PHE A 315 14.79 13.38 12.20
N GLU A 316 14.23 14.04 11.19
CA GLU A 316 13.05 14.91 11.33
C GLU A 316 11.88 14.12 11.95
N GLN A 317 11.58 12.93 11.43
CA GLN A 317 10.52 12.08 11.97
C GLN A 317 10.78 11.69 13.44
N SER A 318 12.04 11.47 13.82
CA SER A 318 12.41 11.19 15.23
C SER A 318 12.16 12.40 16.12
N CYS A 319 12.50 13.58 15.65
CA CYS A 319 12.26 14.84 16.38
C CYS A 319 10.75 15.07 16.57
N ASP A 320 9.95 14.92 15.51
CA ASP A 320 8.50 15.08 15.58
C ASP A 320 7.85 14.10 16.56
N ALA A 321 8.30 12.85 16.55
CA ALA A 321 7.82 11.83 17.51
C ALA A 321 8.17 12.20 18.96
N LEU A 322 9.39 12.69 19.20
CA LEU A 322 9.83 13.14 20.52
C LEU A 322 9.02 14.34 21.00
N PHE A 323 8.86 15.38 20.17
CA PHE A 323 8.08 16.56 20.54
C PHE A 323 6.62 16.22 20.80
N SER A 324 6.02 15.33 20.02
CA SER A 324 4.64 14.86 20.24
C SER A 324 4.51 14.11 21.56
N ALA A 325 5.48 13.27 21.93
CA ALA A 325 5.49 12.54 23.20
C ALA A 325 5.64 13.49 24.40
N LEU A 326 6.51 14.50 24.29
CA LEU A 326 6.69 15.52 25.31
C LEU A 326 5.44 16.38 25.53
N ALA A 327 4.76 16.77 24.42
CA ALA A 327 3.52 17.53 24.49
C ALA A 327 2.40 16.74 25.18
N THR A 328 2.32 15.43 24.91
CA THR A 328 1.33 14.54 25.53
C THR A 328 1.61 14.34 27.04
N SER A 329 2.88 14.25 27.43
CA SER A 329 3.26 14.08 28.83
C SER A 329 3.15 15.37 29.66
N ALA A 330 3.11 16.53 29.01
CA ALA A 330 2.97 17.84 29.66
C ALA A 330 1.51 18.25 29.96
N GLN A 331 0.51 17.50 29.49
CA GLN A 331 -0.89 17.73 29.87
C GLN A 331 -1.13 17.18 31.29
N PRO A 332 -1.44 18.02 32.28
CA PRO A 332 -1.79 17.55 33.62
C PRO A 332 -3.05 16.69 33.55
N GLN A 333 -2.98 15.51 34.17
CA GLN A 333 -4.18 14.69 34.39
C GLN A 333 -5.15 15.50 35.23
N SER A 334 -6.20 16.02 34.60
CA SER A 334 -7.32 16.73 35.26
C SER A 334 -8.38 15.74 35.72
#